data_160077f55b49f186f6f48da7fb52b2da
#
_entry.id   160077f55b49f186f6f48da7fb52b2da
#
_cell.length_a   1.000
_cell.length_b   1.000
_cell.length_c   1.000
_cell.angle_alpha   90.00
_cell.angle_beta   90.00
_cell.angle_gamma   90.00
#
_symmetry.space_group_name_H-M   'P 1'
#
loop_
_entity.id
_entity.type
_entity.pdbx_description
1 polymer ?
#
loop_
_entity_poly.entity_id
_entity_poly.type
_entity_poly.pdbx_seq_one_letter_code
_entity_poly.pdbx_strand_id
1 'polypeptide(L)'
;MTGVQTCALPIFNEGYAASAGEDVLRPELVEDALRLGRMLAALMPDESEVHGLVALMEIQASRMRARVGPSGEPVLLLDQDRSKWNRLLILRGRNALMQAERLTGSLGPYALQAAIAACHARAATPDQTNWQCIAALYDALARRMPTPVVELNRAVAIGMAVGPQAGLDIVDRLLDEPTLQTYHLLPSVRADLLFKLDRISEARAEFERAASLARNARDRTFLLARAREGAQKDLSDPLP
;
A
#
# COMPACT_ATOMS: atom_id res chain seq x y z
N MET A 1 -2.88 -22.59 -8.21
CA MET A 1 -2.75 -21.96 -6.87
C MET A 1 -2.94 -23.04 -5.82
N THR A 2 -1.94 -23.25 -4.98
CA THR A 2 -2.02 -24.27 -3.91
C THR A 2 -2.83 -23.71 -2.73
N GLY A 3 -3.59 -24.56 -2.02
CA GLY A 3 -4.43 -24.15 -0.88
C GLY A 3 -3.68 -23.41 0.23
N VAL A 4 -2.35 -23.61 0.37
CA VAL A 4 -1.52 -22.93 1.37
C VAL A 4 -1.24 -21.48 0.99
N GLN A 5 -1.10 -21.13 -0.31
CA GLN A 5 -1.02 -19.73 -0.76
C GLN A 5 -2.31 -18.98 -0.42
N THR A 6 -3.44 -19.67 -0.51
CA THR A 6 -4.77 -19.11 -0.20
C THR A 6 -4.95 -18.85 1.30
N CYS A 7 -4.20 -19.52 2.19
CA CYS A 7 -4.29 -19.32 3.64
C CYS A 7 -3.24 -18.35 4.18
N ALA A 8 -1.99 -18.40 3.70
CA ALA A 8 -0.89 -17.60 4.26
C ALA A 8 -1.10 -16.09 4.09
N LEU A 9 -1.55 -15.65 2.91
CA LEU A 9 -1.75 -14.22 2.65
C LEU A 9 -2.93 -13.61 3.46
N PRO A 10 -4.11 -14.23 3.59
CA PRO A 10 -5.15 -13.73 4.48
C PRO A 10 -4.73 -13.65 5.94
N ILE A 11 -4.00 -14.65 6.47
CA ILE A 11 -3.46 -14.61 7.83
C ILE A 11 -2.48 -13.44 7.98
N PHE A 12 -1.59 -13.27 6.99
CA PHE A 12 -0.67 -12.14 6.97
C PHE A 12 -1.41 -10.81 6.95
N ASN A 13 -2.41 -10.65 6.08
CA ASN A 13 -3.16 -9.41 5.94
C ASN A 13 -3.90 -9.06 7.24
N GLU A 14 -4.52 -10.04 7.91
CA GLU A 14 -5.18 -9.81 9.20
C GLU A 14 -4.16 -9.43 10.29
N GLY A 15 -2.98 -10.02 10.28
CA GLY A 15 -1.91 -9.65 11.22
C GLY A 15 -1.27 -8.29 10.92
N TYR A 16 -1.19 -7.94 9.64
CA TYR A 16 -0.55 -6.72 9.16
C TYR A 16 -1.46 -5.48 9.19
N ALA A 17 -2.77 -5.67 9.04
CA ALA A 17 -3.80 -4.63 9.12
C ALA A 17 -5.10 -5.28 9.62
N ALA A 18 -5.27 -5.34 10.93
CA ALA A 18 -6.44 -5.96 11.54
C ALA A 18 -7.74 -5.33 11.03
N SER A 19 -8.66 -6.17 10.55
CA SER A 19 -9.94 -5.73 9.99
C SER A 19 -10.92 -5.27 11.07
N ALA A 20 -10.72 -5.70 12.33
CA ALA A 20 -11.55 -5.35 13.48
C ALA A 20 -10.75 -5.41 14.80
N GLY A 21 -11.17 -4.64 15.78
CA GLY A 21 -10.57 -4.59 17.12
C GLY A 21 -9.80 -3.29 17.40
N GLU A 22 -9.27 -3.17 18.60
CA GLU A 22 -8.51 -1.99 19.04
C GLU A 22 -7.07 -2.01 18.52
N ASP A 23 -6.49 -3.19 18.30
CA ASP A 23 -5.13 -3.36 17.82
C ASP A 23 -5.08 -3.33 16.29
N VAL A 24 -4.27 -2.41 15.75
CA VAL A 24 -4.03 -2.25 14.30
C VAL A 24 -3.14 -3.39 13.77
N LEU A 25 -2.32 -3.99 14.61
CA LEU A 25 -1.33 -5.01 14.25
C LEU A 25 -1.46 -6.23 15.17
N ARG A 26 -1.34 -7.42 14.59
CA ARG A 26 -1.24 -8.71 15.30
C ARG A 26 0.06 -9.40 14.90
N PRO A 27 1.17 -9.10 15.59
CA PRO A 27 2.51 -9.59 15.22
C PRO A 27 2.61 -11.11 15.13
N GLU A 28 1.91 -11.82 16.02
CA GLU A 28 1.94 -13.29 16.05
C GLU A 28 1.41 -13.89 14.74
N LEU A 29 0.32 -13.34 14.17
CA LEU A 29 -0.23 -13.80 12.90
C LEU A 29 0.73 -13.54 11.74
N VAL A 30 1.45 -12.41 11.78
CA VAL A 30 2.48 -12.09 10.77
C VAL A 30 3.64 -13.07 10.85
N GLU A 31 4.12 -13.40 12.05
CA GLU A 31 5.20 -14.36 12.26
C GLU A 31 4.80 -15.76 11.80
N ASP A 32 3.59 -16.20 12.11
CA ASP A 32 3.05 -17.48 11.65
C ASP A 32 2.92 -17.54 10.12
N ALA A 33 2.40 -16.47 9.50
CA ALA A 33 2.30 -16.39 8.04
C ALA A 33 3.68 -16.43 7.37
N LEU A 34 4.67 -15.72 7.91
CA LEU A 34 6.05 -15.75 7.42
C LEU A 34 6.66 -17.16 7.55
N ARG A 35 6.42 -17.85 8.68
CA ARG A 35 6.86 -19.23 8.89
C ARG A 35 6.24 -20.17 7.85
N LEU A 36 4.93 -20.09 7.66
CA LEU A 36 4.21 -20.90 6.68
C LEU A 36 4.70 -20.62 5.25
N GLY A 37 4.90 -19.36 4.88
CA GLY A 37 5.43 -18.99 3.56
C GLY A 37 6.82 -19.56 3.30
N ARG A 38 7.72 -19.49 4.28
CA ARG A 38 9.08 -20.06 4.19
C ARG A 38 9.06 -21.58 4.06
N MET A 39 8.19 -22.25 4.81
CA MET A 39 8.00 -23.71 4.68
C MET A 39 7.48 -24.07 3.29
N LEU A 40 6.51 -23.31 2.77
CA LEU A 40 5.99 -23.51 1.43
C LEU A 40 7.09 -23.34 0.37
N ALA A 41 7.93 -22.33 0.47
CA ALA A 41 9.05 -22.10 -0.46
C ALA A 41 10.08 -23.24 -0.40
N ALA A 42 10.29 -23.84 0.78
CA ALA A 42 11.18 -25.00 0.91
C ALA A 42 10.57 -26.27 0.29
N LEU A 43 9.24 -26.45 0.33
CA LEU A 43 8.53 -27.57 -0.26
C LEU A 43 8.31 -27.42 -1.78
N MET A 44 8.32 -26.18 -2.28
CA MET A 44 8.06 -25.83 -3.68
C MET A 44 9.14 -24.89 -4.21
N PRO A 45 10.41 -25.32 -4.26
CA PRO A 45 11.54 -24.45 -4.54
C PRO A 45 11.56 -23.87 -5.96
N ASP A 46 10.87 -24.52 -6.90
CA ASP A 46 10.80 -24.13 -8.31
C ASP A 46 9.58 -23.27 -8.66
N GLU A 47 8.74 -22.95 -7.66
CA GLU A 47 7.53 -22.14 -7.87
C GLU A 47 7.81 -20.65 -7.63
N SER A 48 7.97 -19.89 -8.72
CA SER A 48 8.28 -18.47 -8.69
C SER A 48 7.32 -17.64 -7.83
N GLU A 49 6.00 -17.87 -7.92
CA GLU A 49 5.01 -17.08 -7.18
C GLU A 49 4.98 -17.43 -5.68
N VAL A 50 5.47 -18.58 -5.29
CA VAL A 50 5.70 -18.89 -3.85
C VAL A 50 6.83 -18.01 -3.30
N HIS A 51 7.93 -17.90 -4.05
CA HIS A 51 9.02 -17.00 -3.68
C HIS A 51 8.58 -15.52 -3.74
N GLY A 52 7.75 -15.15 -4.72
CA GLY A 52 7.13 -13.83 -4.80
C GLY A 52 6.27 -13.49 -3.58
N LEU A 53 5.44 -14.44 -3.13
CA LEU A 53 4.63 -14.28 -1.91
C LEU A 53 5.49 -14.12 -0.67
N VAL A 54 6.53 -14.95 -0.48
CA VAL A 54 7.47 -14.82 0.65
C VAL A 54 8.16 -13.45 0.60
N ALA A 55 8.64 -13.04 -0.57
CA ALA A 55 9.26 -11.74 -0.75
C ALA A 55 8.34 -10.58 -0.33
N LEU A 56 7.07 -10.62 -0.76
CA LEU A 56 6.07 -9.62 -0.42
C LEU A 56 5.85 -9.56 1.10
N MET A 57 5.59 -10.70 1.74
CA MET A 57 5.34 -10.76 3.18
C MET A 57 6.55 -10.29 3.99
N GLU A 58 7.77 -10.72 3.66
CA GLU A 58 8.99 -10.31 4.36
C GLU A 58 9.21 -8.79 4.27
N ILE A 59 9.10 -8.20 3.07
CA ILE A 59 9.31 -6.77 2.87
C ILE A 59 8.21 -5.96 3.56
N GLN A 60 6.97 -6.38 3.49
CA GLN A 60 5.87 -5.71 4.18
C GLN A 60 6.04 -5.79 5.70
N ALA A 61 6.34 -6.98 6.26
CA ALA A 61 6.56 -7.18 7.69
C ALA A 61 7.72 -6.33 8.22
N SER A 62 8.72 -6.03 7.38
CA SER A 62 9.86 -5.20 7.79
C SER A 62 9.46 -3.83 8.35
N ARG A 63 8.31 -3.30 7.93
CA ARG A 63 7.81 -1.97 8.28
C ARG A 63 6.91 -1.93 9.51
N MET A 64 6.54 -3.06 10.09
CA MET A 64 5.52 -3.15 11.14
C MET A 64 5.76 -2.14 12.26
N ARG A 65 7.01 -2.03 12.76
CA ARG A 65 7.37 -1.13 13.87
C ARG A 65 7.23 0.36 13.51
N ALA A 66 7.26 0.70 12.23
CA ALA A 66 7.14 2.07 11.75
C ALA A 66 5.71 2.47 11.35
N ARG A 67 4.76 1.51 11.36
CA ARG A 67 3.38 1.75 10.92
C ARG A 67 2.50 2.39 11.98
N VAL A 68 2.93 2.36 13.22
CA VAL A 68 2.15 2.85 14.35
C VAL A 68 3.01 3.86 15.11
N GLY A 69 2.45 5.02 15.35
CA GLY A 69 3.08 6.07 16.14
C GLY A 69 2.98 5.82 17.65
N PRO A 70 3.55 6.71 18.46
CA PRO A 70 3.62 6.54 19.94
C PRO A 70 2.26 6.41 20.62
N SER A 71 1.21 7.06 20.08
CA SER A 71 -0.16 7.01 20.62
C SER A 71 -1.02 5.95 19.95
N GLY A 72 -0.42 5.06 19.12
CA GLY A 72 -1.14 4.01 18.42
C GLY A 72 -1.79 4.48 17.11
N GLU A 73 -1.56 5.71 16.67
CA GLU A 73 -2.04 6.26 15.41
C GLU A 73 -1.36 5.61 14.20
N PRO A 74 -2.09 5.44 13.08
CA PRO A 74 -1.48 4.93 11.86
C PRO A 74 -0.52 5.96 11.25
N VAL A 75 0.67 5.50 10.85
CA VAL A 75 1.68 6.32 10.17
C VAL A 75 1.69 5.97 8.69
N LEU A 76 1.47 6.96 7.82
CA LEU A 76 1.50 6.79 6.37
C LEU A 76 2.88 6.33 5.89
N LEU A 77 2.92 5.57 4.80
CA LEU A 77 4.16 4.98 4.27
C LEU A 77 5.28 6.00 4.06
N LEU A 78 4.93 7.20 3.60
CA LEU A 78 5.91 8.26 3.33
C LEU A 78 6.41 8.94 4.61
N ASP A 79 5.63 8.89 5.69
CA ASP A 79 5.97 9.51 6.99
C ASP A 79 6.66 8.49 7.93
N GLN A 80 6.79 7.23 7.52
CA GLN A 80 7.42 6.20 8.32
C GLN A 80 8.92 6.44 8.48
N ASP A 81 9.37 6.35 9.73
CA ASP A 81 10.79 6.31 10.05
C ASP A 81 11.43 5.02 9.53
N ARG A 82 12.15 5.13 8.42
CA ARG A 82 12.80 3.99 7.74
C ARG A 82 13.94 3.37 8.54
N SER A 83 14.47 4.05 9.55
CA SER A 83 15.48 3.50 10.45
C SER A 83 14.91 2.35 11.31
N LYS A 84 13.61 2.36 11.56
CA LYS A 84 12.87 1.33 12.30
C LYS A 84 12.54 0.10 11.44
N TRP A 85 12.78 0.14 10.13
CA TRP A 85 12.50 -0.98 9.25
C TRP A 85 13.51 -2.11 9.47
N ASN A 86 13.01 -3.33 9.59
CA ASN A 86 13.83 -4.51 9.84
C ASN A 86 14.68 -4.89 8.62
N ARG A 87 15.98 -4.58 8.68
CA ARG A 87 16.94 -4.81 7.60
C ARG A 87 17.07 -6.28 7.21
N LEU A 88 16.95 -7.19 8.19
CA LEU A 88 17.03 -8.62 7.92
C LEU A 88 15.83 -9.12 7.09
N LEU A 89 14.62 -8.65 7.41
CA LEU A 89 13.42 -9.00 6.65
C LEU A 89 13.51 -8.41 5.23
N ILE A 90 13.98 -7.18 5.07
CA ILE A 90 14.23 -6.59 3.75
C ILE A 90 15.21 -7.44 2.94
N LEU A 91 16.33 -7.87 3.54
CA LEU A 91 17.33 -8.69 2.86
C LEU A 91 16.74 -10.04 2.44
N ARG A 92 16.01 -10.73 3.34
CA ARG A 92 15.35 -12.01 3.04
C ARG A 92 14.33 -11.86 1.91
N GLY A 93 13.48 -10.83 1.97
CA GLY A 93 12.49 -10.58 0.93
C GLY A 93 13.12 -10.28 -0.43
N ARG A 94 14.23 -9.51 -0.46
CA ARG A 94 14.99 -9.27 -1.69
C ARG A 94 15.58 -10.55 -2.28
N ASN A 95 16.14 -11.41 -1.44
CA ASN A 95 16.69 -12.70 -1.89
C ASN A 95 15.58 -13.61 -2.46
N ALA A 96 14.41 -13.66 -1.80
CA ALA A 96 13.27 -14.40 -2.32
C ALA A 96 12.76 -13.83 -3.65
N LEU A 97 12.72 -12.50 -3.80
CA LEU A 97 12.35 -11.84 -5.07
C LEU A 97 13.34 -12.19 -6.19
N MET A 98 14.64 -12.14 -5.93
CA MET A 98 15.66 -12.56 -6.91
C MET A 98 15.49 -14.03 -7.32
N GLN A 99 15.09 -14.90 -6.39
CA GLN A 99 14.80 -16.31 -6.72
C GLN A 99 13.57 -16.43 -7.62
N ALA A 100 12.49 -15.66 -7.33
CA ALA A 100 11.32 -15.62 -8.20
C ALA A 100 11.66 -15.17 -9.63
N GLU A 101 12.53 -14.14 -9.77
CA GLU A 101 13.00 -13.63 -11.06
C GLU A 101 13.78 -14.69 -11.85
N ARG A 102 14.66 -15.43 -11.18
CA ARG A 102 15.49 -16.49 -11.82
C ARG A 102 14.67 -17.63 -12.38
N LEU A 103 13.54 -17.98 -11.74
CA LEU A 103 12.75 -19.15 -12.09
C LEU A 103 11.91 -18.97 -13.36
N THR A 104 11.47 -17.74 -13.69
CA THR A 104 10.48 -17.56 -14.75
C THR A 104 10.84 -16.51 -15.81
N GLY A 105 11.85 -15.68 -15.59
CA GLY A 105 12.21 -14.56 -16.48
C GLY A 105 11.10 -13.48 -16.60
N SER A 106 9.91 -13.73 -16.05
CA SER A 106 8.82 -12.72 -15.99
C SER A 106 8.07 -12.82 -14.66
N LEU A 107 7.93 -11.71 -13.95
CA LEU A 107 7.30 -11.67 -12.63
C LEU A 107 5.80 -11.91 -12.70
N GLY A 108 5.30 -12.77 -11.82
CA GLY A 108 3.89 -12.96 -11.56
C GLY A 108 3.33 -11.92 -10.57
N PRO A 109 2.04 -11.98 -10.23
CA PRO A 109 1.37 -10.97 -9.41
C PRO A 109 1.99 -10.73 -8.02
N TYR A 110 2.38 -11.76 -7.30
CA TYR A 110 3.02 -11.61 -5.99
C TYR A 110 4.43 -11.05 -6.10
N ALA A 111 5.20 -11.52 -7.08
CA ALA A 111 6.54 -11.03 -7.33
C ALA A 111 6.54 -9.55 -7.77
N LEU A 112 5.56 -9.10 -8.57
CA LEU A 112 5.37 -7.70 -8.94
C LEU A 112 5.03 -6.83 -7.71
N GLN A 113 4.13 -7.27 -6.84
CA GLN A 113 3.82 -6.57 -5.61
C GLN A 113 5.04 -6.50 -4.66
N ALA A 114 5.82 -7.58 -4.59
CA ALA A 114 7.08 -7.59 -3.84
C ALA A 114 8.11 -6.60 -4.42
N ALA A 115 8.21 -6.51 -5.74
CA ALA A 115 9.09 -5.55 -6.41
C ALA A 115 8.69 -4.10 -6.13
N ILE A 116 7.38 -3.79 -6.12
CA ILE A 116 6.87 -2.48 -5.71
C ILE A 116 7.27 -2.17 -4.26
N ALA A 117 7.03 -3.10 -3.33
CA ALA A 117 7.43 -2.95 -1.94
C ALA A 117 8.97 -2.78 -1.78
N ALA A 118 9.76 -3.49 -2.60
CA ALA A 118 11.22 -3.37 -2.63
C ALA A 118 11.70 -2.00 -3.12
N CYS A 119 10.98 -1.33 -4.04
CA CYS A 119 11.30 0.04 -4.44
C CYS A 119 11.26 1.00 -3.24
N HIS A 120 10.24 0.89 -2.39
CA HIS A 120 10.16 1.67 -1.16
C HIS A 120 11.27 1.30 -0.16
N ALA A 121 11.58 0.00 -0.02
CA ALA A 121 12.59 -0.48 0.92
C ALA A 121 14.04 -0.16 0.51
N ARG A 122 14.29 0.12 -0.76
CA ARG A 122 15.61 0.54 -1.27
C ARG A 122 15.91 2.02 -0.99
N ALA A 123 14.91 2.86 -0.98
CA ALA A 123 15.07 4.28 -0.76
C ALA A 123 15.38 4.58 0.71
N ALA A 124 16.45 5.32 0.97
CA ALA A 124 16.83 5.71 2.34
C ALA A 124 15.86 6.73 2.93
N THR A 125 15.32 7.61 2.09
CA THR A 125 14.29 8.62 2.44
C THR A 125 13.10 8.52 1.49
N PRO A 126 11.91 9.04 1.86
CA PRO A 126 10.73 9.08 1.00
C PRO A 126 11.01 9.71 -0.38
N ASP A 127 11.77 10.81 -0.42
CA ASP A 127 12.08 11.56 -1.64
C ASP A 127 12.92 10.76 -2.65
N GLN A 128 13.69 9.78 -2.17
CA GLN A 128 14.50 8.89 -3.00
C GLN A 128 13.71 7.71 -3.56
N THR A 129 12.41 7.63 -3.28
CA THR A 129 11.57 6.55 -3.82
C THR A 129 11.45 6.68 -5.33
N ASN A 130 11.83 5.63 -6.06
CA ASN A 130 11.74 5.60 -7.53
C ASN A 130 10.30 5.36 -7.97
N TRP A 131 9.52 6.43 -8.06
CA TRP A 131 8.11 6.38 -8.45
C TRP A 131 7.90 5.98 -9.90
N GLN A 132 8.82 6.30 -10.81
CA GLN A 132 8.77 5.85 -12.20
C GLN A 132 8.84 4.32 -12.29
N CYS A 133 9.75 3.70 -11.51
CA CYS A 133 9.84 2.24 -11.43
C CYS A 133 8.55 1.64 -10.84
N ILE A 134 8.00 2.24 -9.77
CA ILE A 134 6.75 1.80 -9.15
C ILE A 134 5.60 1.88 -10.14
N ALA A 135 5.46 2.97 -10.90
CA ALA A 135 4.43 3.13 -11.91
C ALA A 135 4.53 2.05 -13.01
N ALA A 136 5.74 1.79 -13.51
CA ALA A 136 5.95 0.73 -14.51
C ALA A 136 5.62 -0.67 -13.97
N LEU A 137 5.92 -0.94 -12.69
CA LEU A 137 5.54 -2.21 -12.04
C LEU A 137 4.03 -2.33 -11.85
N TYR A 138 3.33 -1.24 -11.53
CA TYR A 138 1.87 -1.25 -11.48
C TYR A 138 1.24 -1.42 -12.88
N ASP A 139 1.83 -0.87 -13.94
CA ASP A 139 1.40 -1.13 -15.33
C ASP A 139 1.52 -2.62 -15.67
N ALA A 140 2.61 -3.27 -15.25
CA ALA A 140 2.79 -4.70 -15.44
C ALA A 140 1.80 -5.52 -14.59
N LEU A 141 1.53 -5.10 -13.35
CA LEU A 141 0.58 -5.75 -12.45
C LEU A 141 -0.87 -5.64 -12.97
N ALA A 142 -1.27 -4.45 -13.44
CA ALA A 142 -2.61 -4.22 -13.99
C ALA A 142 -2.90 -5.10 -15.23
N ARG A 143 -1.89 -5.35 -16.07
CA ARG A 143 -2.03 -6.30 -17.20
C ARG A 143 -2.25 -7.74 -16.77
N ARG A 144 -1.70 -8.15 -15.61
CA ARG A 144 -1.81 -9.54 -15.10
C ARG A 144 -3.00 -9.74 -14.17
N MET A 145 -3.35 -8.72 -13.42
CA MET A 145 -4.41 -8.72 -12.41
C MET A 145 -5.21 -7.42 -12.53
N PRO A 146 -6.09 -7.31 -13.54
CA PRO A 146 -6.87 -6.11 -13.81
C PRO A 146 -8.00 -5.97 -12.79
N THR A 147 -7.67 -5.49 -11.58
CA THR A 147 -8.66 -5.22 -10.55
C THR A 147 -8.75 -3.72 -10.26
N PRO A 148 -9.93 -3.20 -9.89
CA PRO A 148 -10.11 -1.78 -9.56
C PRO A 148 -9.17 -1.30 -8.45
N VAL A 149 -8.84 -2.16 -7.48
CA VAL A 149 -7.89 -1.83 -6.41
C VAL A 149 -6.46 -1.68 -6.95
N VAL A 150 -6.04 -2.53 -7.88
CA VAL A 150 -4.73 -2.39 -8.54
C VAL A 150 -4.68 -1.08 -9.34
N GLU A 151 -5.76 -0.75 -10.06
CA GLU A 151 -5.85 0.49 -10.82
C GLU A 151 -5.85 1.74 -9.92
N LEU A 152 -6.52 1.70 -8.76
CA LEU A 152 -6.46 2.77 -7.76
C LEU A 152 -5.03 2.97 -7.24
N ASN A 153 -4.32 1.89 -6.92
CA ASN A 153 -2.92 1.98 -6.48
C ASN A 153 -2.00 2.47 -7.61
N ARG A 154 -2.29 2.08 -8.87
CA ARG A 154 -1.58 2.60 -10.04
C ARG A 154 -1.76 4.10 -10.18
N ALA A 155 -2.97 4.61 -9.93
CA ALA A 155 -3.25 6.06 -9.95
C ALA A 155 -2.37 6.82 -8.96
N VAL A 156 -2.18 6.29 -7.75
CA VAL A 156 -1.25 6.88 -6.76
C VAL A 156 0.18 6.92 -7.31
N ALA A 157 0.65 5.82 -7.88
CA ALA A 157 2.01 5.72 -8.42
C ALA A 157 2.23 6.70 -9.60
N ILE A 158 1.26 6.81 -10.51
CA ILE A 158 1.28 7.76 -11.62
C ILE A 158 1.21 9.20 -11.09
N GLY A 159 0.37 9.49 -10.12
CA GLY A 159 0.27 10.81 -9.48
C GLY A 159 1.60 11.25 -8.86
N MET A 160 2.38 10.32 -8.32
CA MET A 160 3.70 10.59 -7.76
C MET A 160 4.82 10.65 -8.82
N ALA A 161 4.70 9.89 -9.91
CA ALA A 161 5.74 9.80 -10.95
C ALA A 161 5.64 10.91 -12.01
N VAL A 162 4.42 11.29 -12.38
CA VAL A 162 4.11 12.19 -13.50
C VAL A 162 3.53 13.50 -13.01
N GLY A 163 2.67 13.44 -12.00
CA GLY A 163 2.00 14.58 -11.40
C GLY A 163 0.57 14.27 -10.97
N PRO A 164 0.03 15.02 -9.98
CA PRO A 164 -1.24 14.69 -9.34
C PRO A 164 -2.44 14.69 -10.30
N GLN A 165 -2.43 15.51 -11.36
CA GLN A 165 -3.52 15.51 -12.35
C GLN A 165 -3.60 14.18 -13.09
N ALA A 166 -2.47 13.61 -13.53
CA ALA A 166 -2.44 12.32 -14.22
C ALA A 166 -2.98 11.17 -13.33
N GLY A 167 -2.71 11.21 -12.03
CA GLY A 167 -3.30 10.29 -11.07
C GLY A 167 -4.80 10.49 -10.91
N LEU A 168 -5.24 11.76 -10.80
CA LEU A 168 -6.66 12.11 -10.65
C LEU A 168 -7.49 11.66 -11.85
N ASP A 169 -6.99 11.79 -13.06
CA ASP A 169 -7.66 11.34 -14.28
C ASP A 169 -7.93 9.83 -14.28
N ILE A 170 -7.08 9.05 -13.61
CA ILE A 170 -7.30 7.61 -13.43
C ILE A 170 -8.35 7.36 -12.36
N VAL A 171 -8.27 8.04 -11.22
CA VAL A 171 -9.22 7.89 -10.10
C VAL A 171 -10.63 8.28 -10.53
N ASP A 172 -10.78 9.37 -11.31
CA ASP A 172 -12.09 9.84 -11.76
C ASP A 172 -12.80 8.81 -12.66
N ARG A 173 -12.06 7.97 -13.41
CA ARG A 173 -12.65 6.84 -14.16
C ARG A 173 -13.12 5.67 -13.26
N LEU A 174 -12.66 5.63 -12.02
CA LEU A 174 -13.05 4.60 -11.04
C LEU A 174 -14.24 4.99 -10.17
N LEU A 175 -14.77 6.22 -10.31
CA LEU A 175 -15.85 6.71 -9.45
C LEU A 175 -17.14 5.90 -9.58
N ASP A 176 -17.42 5.35 -10.76
CA ASP A 176 -18.61 4.54 -11.03
C ASP A 176 -18.37 3.03 -10.83
N GLU A 177 -17.18 2.62 -10.37
CA GLU A 177 -16.84 1.23 -10.17
C GLU A 177 -17.57 0.66 -8.94
N PRO A 178 -18.51 -0.30 -9.12
CA PRO A 178 -19.36 -0.77 -8.03
C PRO A 178 -18.61 -1.35 -6.83
N THR A 179 -17.49 -2.02 -7.09
CA THR A 179 -16.68 -2.68 -6.05
C THR A 179 -15.94 -1.68 -5.16
N LEU A 180 -15.77 -0.43 -5.62
CA LEU A 180 -15.11 0.64 -4.88
C LEU A 180 -16.06 1.61 -4.17
N GLN A 181 -17.38 1.51 -4.37
CA GLN A 181 -18.34 2.45 -3.80
C GLN A 181 -18.32 2.52 -2.26
N THR A 182 -18.05 1.40 -1.60
CA THR A 182 -17.92 1.31 -0.14
C THR A 182 -16.47 1.29 0.35
N TYR A 183 -15.50 1.47 -0.58
CA TYR A 183 -14.08 1.40 -0.29
C TYR A 183 -13.54 2.79 0.04
N HIS A 184 -13.35 3.11 1.31
CA HIS A 184 -12.94 4.43 1.80
C HIS A 184 -11.63 4.95 1.17
N LEU A 185 -10.76 4.06 0.66
CA LEU A 185 -9.51 4.49 0.03
C LEU A 185 -9.72 5.15 -1.34
N LEU A 186 -10.83 4.89 -2.05
CA LEU A 186 -11.11 5.60 -3.30
C LEU A 186 -11.26 7.12 -3.07
N PRO A 187 -12.20 7.61 -2.24
CA PRO A 187 -12.27 9.04 -1.95
C PRO A 187 -11.04 9.57 -1.20
N SER A 188 -10.35 8.76 -0.40
CA SER A 188 -9.11 9.17 0.28
C SER A 188 -7.99 9.50 -0.71
N VAL A 189 -7.76 8.65 -1.72
CA VAL A 189 -6.76 8.88 -2.78
C VAL A 189 -7.16 10.09 -3.62
N ARG A 190 -8.44 10.21 -3.98
CA ARG A 190 -8.96 11.35 -4.72
C ARG A 190 -8.70 12.65 -3.99
N ALA A 191 -9.02 12.69 -2.69
CA ALA A 191 -8.80 13.84 -1.81
C ALA A 191 -7.32 14.26 -1.77
N ASP A 192 -6.39 13.29 -1.62
CA ASP A 192 -4.96 13.60 -1.58
C ASP A 192 -4.44 14.19 -2.91
N LEU A 193 -4.93 13.68 -4.04
CA LEU A 193 -4.60 14.22 -5.37
C LEU A 193 -5.17 15.62 -5.58
N LEU A 194 -6.43 15.85 -5.19
CA LEU A 194 -7.07 17.16 -5.24
C LEU A 194 -6.34 18.18 -4.35
N PHE A 195 -5.95 17.76 -3.13
CA PHE A 195 -5.18 18.60 -2.21
C PHE A 195 -3.83 19.02 -2.81
N LYS A 196 -3.14 18.11 -3.49
CA LYS A 196 -1.89 18.41 -4.22
C LYS A 196 -2.08 19.33 -5.43
N LEU A 197 -3.30 19.42 -5.95
CA LEU A 197 -3.70 20.34 -7.03
C LEU A 197 -4.25 21.67 -6.52
N ASP A 198 -4.19 21.89 -5.22
CA ASP A 198 -4.74 23.08 -4.56
C ASP A 198 -6.28 23.25 -4.70
N ARG A 199 -6.97 22.15 -5.02
CA ARG A 199 -8.44 22.05 -5.09
C ARG A 199 -9.00 21.73 -3.71
N ILE A 200 -8.81 22.66 -2.76
CA ILE A 200 -8.94 22.40 -1.32
C ILE A 200 -10.37 22.05 -0.90
N SER A 201 -11.38 22.79 -1.40
CA SER A 201 -12.79 22.53 -1.04
C SER A 201 -13.26 21.15 -1.52
N GLU A 202 -12.82 20.69 -2.71
CA GLU A 202 -13.13 19.36 -3.23
C GLU A 202 -12.38 18.28 -2.45
N ALA A 203 -11.10 18.51 -2.14
CA ALA A 203 -10.31 17.59 -1.32
C ALA A 203 -10.94 17.36 0.05
N ARG A 204 -11.43 18.41 0.68
CA ARG A 204 -12.15 18.34 1.97
C ARG A 204 -13.39 17.48 1.88
N ALA A 205 -14.25 17.71 0.88
CA ALA A 205 -15.47 16.92 0.69
C ALA A 205 -15.17 15.41 0.52
N GLU A 206 -14.10 15.09 -0.23
CA GLU A 206 -13.68 13.70 -0.43
C GLU A 206 -13.05 13.09 0.84
N PHE A 207 -12.30 13.84 1.66
CA PHE A 207 -11.84 13.35 2.96
C PHE A 207 -13.00 13.08 3.92
N GLU A 208 -14.01 13.95 3.97
CA GLU A 208 -15.24 13.75 4.77
C GLU A 208 -16.01 12.51 4.29
N ARG A 209 -16.13 12.32 2.97
CA ARG A 209 -16.70 11.10 2.37
C ARG A 209 -15.90 9.85 2.74
N ALA A 210 -14.58 9.89 2.63
CA ALA A 210 -13.71 8.79 3.03
C ALA A 210 -13.90 8.43 4.52
N ALA A 211 -13.97 9.43 5.39
CA ALA A 211 -14.21 9.24 6.82
C ALA A 211 -15.57 8.57 7.10
N SER A 212 -16.61 8.90 6.35
CA SER A 212 -17.93 8.27 6.49
C SER A 212 -17.93 6.78 6.13
N LEU A 213 -17.05 6.37 5.19
CA LEU A 213 -16.89 4.98 4.75
C LEU A 213 -15.88 4.19 5.59
N ALA A 214 -15.04 4.87 6.39
CA ALA A 214 -14.02 4.21 7.20
C ALA A 214 -14.65 3.35 8.31
N ARG A 215 -14.27 2.06 8.33
CA ARG A 215 -14.82 1.08 9.28
C ARG A 215 -14.19 1.17 10.68
N ASN A 216 -12.92 1.56 10.76
CA ASN A 216 -12.26 1.72 12.04
C ASN A 216 -12.22 3.20 12.48
N ALA A 217 -12.22 3.43 13.80
CA ALA A 217 -12.28 4.77 14.37
C ALA A 217 -10.99 5.58 14.12
N ARG A 218 -9.85 4.90 14.03
CA ARG A 218 -8.55 5.57 13.82
C ARG A 218 -8.41 6.13 12.42
N ASP A 219 -8.76 5.36 11.37
CA ASP A 219 -8.79 5.84 9.99
C ASP A 219 -9.76 7.01 9.85
N ARG A 220 -10.94 6.89 10.49
CA ARG A 220 -11.94 7.98 10.51
C ARG A 220 -11.37 9.25 11.13
N THR A 221 -10.73 9.15 12.29
CA THR A 221 -10.12 10.31 12.97
C THR A 221 -9.03 10.94 12.13
N PHE A 222 -8.16 10.13 11.52
CA PHE A 222 -7.12 10.58 10.63
C PHE A 222 -7.69 11.34 9.41
N LEU A 223 -8.70 10.78 8.73
CA LEU A 223 -9.32 11.40 7.56
C LEU A 223 -10.04 12.71 7.89
N LEU A 224 -10.70 12.79 9.06
CA LEU A 224 -11.30 14.04 9.54
C LEU A 224 -10.24 15.09 9.90
N ALA A 225 -9.08 14.70 10.43
CA ALA A 225 -7.98 15.62 10.65
C ALA A 225 -7.48 16.21 9.33
N ARG A 226 -7.28 15.36 8.30
CA ARG A 226 -6.90 15.80 6.95
C ARG A 226 -7.93 16.77 6.33
N ALA A 227 -9.22 16.53 6.53
CA ALA A 227 -10.28 17.44 6.06
C ALA A 227 -10.18 18.83 6.72
N ARG A 228 -9.79 18.89 8.00
CA ARG A 228 -9.60 20.16 8.74
C ARG A 228 -8.34 20.92 8.32
N GLU A 229 -7.24 20.21 8.02
CA GLU A 229 -6.01 20.83 7.48
C GLU A 229 -6.30 21.58 6.19
N GLY A 230 -7.13 21.01 5.31
CA GLY A 230 -7.62 21.70 4.12
C GLY A 230 -8.36 23.01 4.45
N ALA A 231 -9.26 22.99 5.44
CA ALA A 231 -10.02 24.18 5.82
C ALA A 231 -9.14 25.32 6.38
N GLN A 232 -8.06 24.98 7.07
CA GLN A 232 -7.10 25.99 7.59
C GLN A 232 -6.29 26.62 6.46
N LYS A 233 -5.96 25.88 5.41
CA LYS A 233 -5.25 26.39 4.24
C LYS A 233 -6.12 27.36 3.43
N ASP A 234 -7.42 27.03 3.24
CA ASP A 234 -8.40 27.92 2.59
C ASP A 234 -8.56 29.28 3.31
N LEU A 235 -8.43 29.30 4.65
CA LEU A 235 -8.57 30.52 5.45
C LEU A 235 -7.28 31.36 5.50
N SER A 236 -6.13 30.76 5.16
CA SER A 236 -4.83 31.44 5.21
C SER A 236 -4.42 32.07 3.88
N ASP A 237 -5.11 31.77 2.79
CA ASP A 237 -4.88 32.36 1.47
C ASP A 237 -6.03 33.35 1.17
N PRO A 238 -5.91 34.64 1.53
CA PRO A 238 -6.93 35.62 1.22
C PRO A 238 -6.98 35.81 -0.30
N LEU A 239 -8.19 35.63 -0.86
CA LEU A 239 -8.52 35.92 -2.25
C LEU A 239 -7.85 37.20 -2.73
N PRO A 240 -7.30 37.23 -3.95
CA PRO A 240 -6.69 38.40 -4.55
C PRO A 240 -7.69 39.55 -4.78
#